data_c28c0f4617cbb634df0899accab1eeca
#
_entry.id   c28c0f4617cbb634df0899accab1eeca
#
_cell.length_a   1.000
_cell.length_b   1.000
_cell.length_c   1.000
_cell.angle_alpha   90.00
_cell.angle_beta   90.00
_cell.angle_gamma   90.00
#
_symmetry.space_group_name_H-M   'P 1'
#
loop_
_entity.id
_entity.type
_entity.pdbx_description
1 polymer ?
#
loop_
_entity_poly.entity_id
_entity_poly.type
_entity_poly.pdbx_seq_one_letter_code
_entity_poly.pdbx_strand_id
1 'polypeptide(L)'
;RVIQVVDAGTVVNPDRVRAQFEGAAVMGIGLAMTGEISAAAGRITQTNFHQFQVPRITDAPTQVDVHIVESVAPPGGVGEPGLPPIVPALANAIFAATGKRVRELPISKTRLV
;
A
#
# COMPACT_ATOMS: atom_id res chain seq x y z
N ARG A 1 -7.14 -9.71 3.42
CA ARG A 1 -5.99 -9.99 4.30
C ARG A 1 -4.69 -9.60 3.60
N VAL A 2 -3.78 -8.94 4.33
CA VAL A 2 -2.41 -8.62 3.88
C VAL A 2 -1.44 -9.30 4.83
N ILE A 3 -0.39 -9.89 4.29
CA ILE A 3 0.73 -10.46 5.07
C ILE A 3 2.00 -9.75 4.61
N GLN A 4 2.74 -9.20 5.56
CA GLN A 4 4.02 -8.54 5.31
C GLN A 4 5.10 -9.20 6.16
N VAL A 5 6.26 -9.42 5.57
CA VAL A 5 7.43 -9.96 6.25
C VAL A 5 8.57 -8.96 6.06
N VAL A 6 9.25 -8.61 7.15
CA VAL A 6 10.34 -7.62 7.14
C VAL A 6 11.54 -8.12 7.93
N ASP A 7 12.72 -8.01 7.34
CA ASP A 7 14.00 -8.01 8.04
C ASP A 7 14.44 -6.55 8.18
N ALA A 8 14.34 -6.02 9.39
CA ALA A 8 14.73 -4.65 9.71
C ALA A 8 16.06 -4.57 10.49
N GLY A 9 16.82 -5.67 10.50
CA GLY A 9 17.98 -5.81 11.39
C GLY A 9 17.54 -5.86 12.86
N THR A 10 18.38 -5.38 13.74
CA THR A 10 18.06 -5.33 15.18
C THR A 10 16.91 -4.35 15.43
N VAL A 11 15.78 -4.87 15.90
CA VAL A 11 14.57 -4.08 16.18
C VAL A 11 14.51 -3.69 17.63
N VAL A 12 14.49 -2.40 17.90
CA VAL A 12 14.40 -1.85 19.26
C VAL A 12 12.96 -1.83 19.77
N ASN A 13 12.00 -1.49 18.90
CA ASN A 13 10.58 -1.44 19.24
C ASN A 13 9.74 -2.13 18.15
N PRO A 14 9.39 -3.42 18.34
CA PRO A 14 8.64 -4.18 17.34
C PRO A 14 7.23 -3.64 17.09
N ASP A 15 6.57 -3.02 18.07
CA ASP A 15 5.22 -2.48 17.87
C ASP A 15 5.23 -1.27 16.94
N ARG A 16 6.29 -0.47 16.98
CA ARG A 16 6.45 0.65 16.04
C ARG A 16 6.71 0.16 14.62
N VAL A 17 7.48 -0.91 14.47
CA VAL A 17 7.69 -1.54 13.16
C VAL A 17 6.36 -2.06 12.60
N ARG A 18 5.57 -2.79 13.40
CA ARG A 18 4.25 -3.28 12.99
C ARG A 18 3.33 -2.14 12.57
N ALA A 19 3.22 -1.09 13.39
CA ALA A 19 2.38 0.07 13.06
C ALA A 19 2.76 0.75 11.74
N GLN A 20 4.07 0.85 11.42
CA GLN A 20 4.53 1.40 10.14
C GLN A 20 4.08 0.52 8.96
N PHE A 21 4.21 -0.79 9.07
CA PHE A 21 3.82 -1.72 8.01
C PHE A 21 2.30 -1.83 7.86
N GLU A 22 1.53 -1.81 8.94
CA GLU A 22 0.06 -1.73 8.91
C GLU A 22 -0.41 -0.46 8.20
N GLY A 23 0.16 0.68 8.56
CA GLY A 23 -0.14 1.96 7.90
C GLY A 23 0.26 1.96 6.41
N ALA A 24 1.40 1.37 6.08
CA ALA A 24 1.88 1.22 4.71
C ALA A 24 0.93 0.35 3.86
N ALA A 25 0.34 -0.70 4.43
CA ALA A 25 -0.65 -1.53 3.75
C ALA A 25 -1.89 -0.71 3.37
N VAL A 26 -2.44 0.07 4.29
CA VAL A 26 -3.61 0.93 4.04
C VAL A 26 -3.29 2.00 2.99
N MET A 27 -2.13 2.66 3.13
CA MET A 27 -1.69 3.70 2.20
C MET A 27 -1.47 3.12 0.79
N GLY A 28 -0.79 1.98 0.68
CA GLY A 28 -0.53 1.33 -0.61
C GLY A 28 -1.80 0.89 -1.32
N ILE A 29 -2.79 0.37 -0.59
CA ILE A 29 -4.11 0.05 -1.16
C ILE A 29 -4.82 1.31 -1.64
N GLY A 30 -4.82 2.39 -0.86
CA GLY A 30 -5.42 3.66 -1.26
C GLY A 30 -4.79 4.22 -2.55
N LEU A 31 -3.47 4.22 -2.64
CA LEU A 31 -2.76 4.63 -3.86
C LEU A 31 -3.12 3.75 -5.06
N ALA A 32 -3.17 2.44 -4.87
CA ALA A 32 -3.52 1.51 -5.94
C ALA A 32 -4.96 1.66 -6.41
N MET A 33 -5.90 1.84 -5.49
CA MET A 33 -7.34 1.81 -5.79
C MET A 33 -7.86 3.14 -6.35
N THR A 34 -7.46 4.27 -5.76
CA THR A 34 -8.06 5.59 -6.04
C THR A 34 -7.06 6.73 -6.21
N GLY A 35 -5.79 6.50 -5.86
CA GLY A 35 -4.76 7.55 -5.87
C GLY A 35 -4.48 8.07 -7.28
N GLU A 36 -4.92 9.29 -7.58
CA GLU A 36 -4.67 9.93 -8.86
C GLU A 36 -4.51 11.44 -8.72
N ILE A 37 -3.49 11.95 -9.37
CA ILE A 37 -3.30 13.38 -9.61
C ILE A 37 -3.33 13.60 -11.11
N SER A 38 -4.18 14.50 -11.55
CA SER A 38 -4.31 14.85 -12.96
C SER A 38 -3.94 16.32 -13.22
N ALA A 39 -3.54 16.61 -14.45
CA ALA A 39 -3.18 17.96 -14.86
C ALA A 39 -3.93 18.36 -16.13
N ALA A 40 -4.35 19.62 -16.20
CA ALA A 40 -4.92 20.23 -17.38
C ALA A 40 -4.34 21.62 -17.58
N ALA A 41 -4.00 21.96 -18.83
CA ALA A 41 -3.42 23.25 -19.18
C ALA A 41 -2.21 23.66 -18.30
N GLY A 42 -1.34 22.69 -17.97
CA GLY A 42 -0.13 22.91 -17.16
C GLY A 42 -0.38 23.08 -15.65
N ARG A 43 -1.58 22.81 -15.15
CA ARG A 43 -1.93 22.93 -13.73
C ARG A 43 -2.51 21.63 -13.19
N ILE A 44 -2.24 21.33 -11.93
CA ILE A 44 -2.89 20.23 -11.21
C ILE A 44 -4.38 20.55 -11.04
N THR A 45 -5.25 19.58 -11.33
CA THR A 45 -6.71 19.75 -11.24
C THR A 45 -7.23 19.55 -9.81
N GLN A 46 -6.57 18.72 -9.02
CA GLN A 46 -6.90 18.52 -7.61
C GLN A 46 -6.30 19.65 -6.77
N THR A 47 -7.13 20.50 -6.20
CA THR A 47 -6.70 21.66 -5.42
C THR A 47 -6.94 21.52 -3.93
N ASN A 48 -7.71 20.48 -3.51
CA ASN A 48 -8.01 20.26 -2.10
C ASN A 48 -8.42 18.80 -1.84
N PHE A 49 -8.53 18.42 -0.57
CA PHE A 49 -8.82 17.06 -0.10
C PHE A 49 -10.14 16.47 -0.61
N HIS A 50 -11.15 17.28 -0.89
CA HIS A 50 -12.40 16.78 -1.47
C HIS A 50 -12.26 16.30 -2.93
N GLN A 51 -11.15 16.64 -3.58
CA GLN A 51 -10.83 16.25 -4.95
C GLN A 51 -9.78 15.13 -5.02
N PHE A 52 -9.15 14.80 -3.89
CA PHE A 52 -8.22 13.69 -3.75
C PHE A 52 -8.77 12.68 -2.74
N GLN A 53 -9.12 11.50 -3.23
CA GLN A 53 -9.76 10.48 -2.42
C GLN A 53 -8.76 9.76 -1.53
N VAL A 54 -8.87 9.98 -0.21
CA VAL A 54 -8.06 9.28 0.80
C VAL A 54 -8.81 8.05 1.29
N PRO A 55 -8.17 6.89 1.43
CA PRO A 55 -8.81 5.68 1.95
C PRO A 55 -9.40 5.91 3.35
N ARG A 56 -10.56 5.33 3.59
CA ARG A 56 -11.26 5.37 4.88
C ARG A 56 -11.10 4.04 5.60
N ILE A 57 -11.50 3.99 6.85
CA ILE A 57 -11.43 2.75 7.65
C ILE A 57 -12.18 1.58 6.99
N THR A 58 -13.22 1.87 6.23
CA THR A 58 -13.99 0.88 5.46
C THR A 58 -13.23 0.28 4.29
N ASP A 59 -12.20 0.98 3.80
CA ASP A 59 -11.39 0.55 2.66
C ASP A 59 -10.14 -0.22 3.13
N ALA A 60 -9.87 -0.19 4.43
CA ALA A 60 -8.74 -0.90 5.01
C ALA A 60 -8.91 -2.42 4.94
N PRO A 61 -7.82 -3.19 4.81
CA PRO A 61 -7.89 -4.63 4.91
C PRO A 61 -8.46 -5.05 6.27
N THR A 62 -9.31 -6.05 6.28
CA THR A 62 -9.88 -6.59 7.53
C THR A 62 -8.81 -7.21 8.45
N GLN A 63 -7.67 -7.57 7.89
CA GLN A 63 -6.55 -8.15 8.63
C GLN A 63 -5.23 -7.80 7.94
N VAL A 64 -4.28 -7.30 8.74
CA VAL A 64 -2.88 -7.10 8.34
C VAL A 64 -2.00 -7.84 9.34
N ASP A 65 -1.22 -8.79 8.85
CA ASP A 65 -0.26 -9.56 9.66
C ASP A 65 1.15 -9.09 9.32
N VAL A 66 1.90 -8.66 10.32
CA VAL A 66 3.29 -8.23 10.15
C VAL A 66 4.23 -9.17 10.90
N HIS A 67 5.07 -9.85 10.17
CA HIS A 67 6.10 -10.75 10.70
C HIS A 67 7.46 -10.08 10.61
N ILE A 68 8.12 -9.92 11.76
CA ILE A 68 9.46 -9.38 11.86
C ILE A 68 10.42 -10.56 11.92
N VAL A 69 11.36 -10.62 10.98
CA VAL A 69 12.42 -11.63 10.98
C VAL A 69 13.44 -11.29 12.07
N GLU A 70 13.81 -12.27 12.86
CA GLU A 70 14.90 -12.09 13.84
C GLU A 70 16.22 -11.91 13.09
N SER A 71 16.93 -10.83 13.43
CA SER A 71 18.17 -10.45 12.76
C SER A 71 19.10 -9.75 13.72
N VAL A 72 20.39 -10.00 13.56
CA VAL A 72 21.48 -9.34 14.31
C VAL A 72 22.19 -8.28 13.47
N ALA A 73 21.71 -8.02 12.26
CA ALA A 73 22.22 -6.96 11.41
C ALA A 73 22.00 -5.57 12.04
N PRO A 74 22.76 -4.55 11.65
CA PRO A 74 22.48 -3.18 12.07
C PRO A 74 21.04 -2.79 11.76
N PRO A 75 20.41 -1.93 12.60
CA PRO A 75 19.04 -1.47 12.39
C PRO A 75 18.86 -0.82 11.01
N GLY A 76 17.84 -1.25 10.28
CA GLY A 76 17.40 -0.66 9.01
C GLY A 76 16.26 0.33 9.18
N GLY A 77 16.01 1.11 8.13
CA GLY A 77 14.85 2.01 8.07
C GLY A 77 13.54 1.23 7.88
N VAL A 78 12.49 1.63 8.58
CA VAL A 78 11.16 0.98 8.52
C VAL A 78 10.03 1.95 8.14
N GLY A 79 10.36 3.19 7.75
CA GLY A 79 9.36 4.21 7.42
C GLY A 79 8.62 3.94 6.12
N GLU A 80 9.32 3.47 5.10
CA GLU A 80 8.78 3.37 3.72
C GLU A 80 8.70 1.94 3.17
N PRO A 81 9.54 0.98 3.57
CA PRO A 81 9.70 -0.27 2.83
C PRO A 81 8.43 -1.15 2.80
N GLY A 82 7.49 -0.93 3.69
CA GLY A 82 6.21 -1.63 3.70
C GLY A 82 5.27 -1.24 2.55
N LEU A 83 5.45 -0.07 1.92
CA LEU A 83 4.50 0.45 0.95
C LEU A 83 4.71 -0.08 -0.49
N PRO A 84 5.93 -0.05 -1.08
CA PRO A 84 6.11 -0.42 -2.48
C PRO A 84 5.62 -1.81 -2.86
N PRO A 85 5.77 -2.86 -2.04
CA PRO A 85 5.33 -4.20 -2.40
C PRO A 85 3.81 -4.41 -2.37
N ILE A 86 3.03 -3.52 -1.73
CA ILE A 86 1.58 -3.66 -1.60
C ILE A 86 0.89 -3.57 -2.97
N VAL A 87 1.25 -2.60 -3.78
CA VAL A 87 0.60 -2.36 -5.08
C VAL A 87 0.76 -3.55 -6.03
N PRO A 88 1.98 -4.08 -6.26
CA PRO A 88 2.14 -5.27 -7.11
C PRO A 88 1.53 -6.53 -6.48
N ALA A 89 1.55 -6.70 -5.16
CA ALA A 89 0.90 -7.81 -4.50
C ALA A 89 -0.62 -7.80 -4.72
N LEU A 90 -1.26 -6.62 -4.60
CA LEU A 90 -2.68 -6.45 -4.88
C LEU A 90 -2.99 -6.74 -6.36
N ALA A 91 -2.20 -6.21 -7.29
CA ALA A 91 -2.37 -6.46 -8.72
C ALA A 91 -2.24 -7.96 -9.07
N ASN A 92 -1.32 -8.66 -8.43
CA ASN A 92 -1.16 -10.11 -8.61
C ASN A 92 -2.33 -10.90 -7.99
N ALA A 93 -2.85 -10.48 -6.84
CA ALA A 93 -4.03 -11.10 -6.22
C ALA A 93 -5.28 -10.93 -7.10
N ILE A 94 -5.47 -9.76 -7.68
CA ILE A 94 -6.55 -9.52 -8.65
C ILE A 94 -6.39 -10.43 -9.87
N PHE A 95 -5.19 -10.56 -10.40
CA PHE A 95 -4.94 -11.46 -11.52
C PHE A 95 -5.24 -12.92 -11.16
N ALA A 96 -4.82 -13.37 -9.98
CA ALA A 96 -5.10 -14.73 -9.53
C ALA A 96 -6.60 -15.00 -9.38
N ALA A 97 -7.37 -13.99 -8.97
CA ALA A 97 -8.81 -14.12 -8.77
C ALA A 97 -9.63 -13.99 -10.07
N THR A 98 -9.17 -13.19 -11.05
CA THR A 98 -9.97 -12.80 -12.21
C THR A 98 -9.36 -13.20 -13.56
N GLY A 99 -8.09 -13.57 -13.61
CA GLY A 99 -7.33 -13.77 -14.84
C GLY A 99 -6.96 -12.48 -15.59
N LYS A 100 -7.36 -11.29 -15.07
CA LYS A 100 -7.10 -10.01 -15.72
C LYS A 100 -5.90 -9.30 -15.10
N ARG A 101 -4.98 -8.84 -15.94
CA ARG A 101 -3.78 -8.09 -15.52
C ARG A 101 -4.12 -6.61 -15.34
N VAL A 102 -3.84 -6.09 -14.18
CA VAL A 102 -3.81 -4.63 -13.95
C VAL A 102 -2.51 -4.07 -14.53
N ARG A 103 -2.62 -3.11 -15.44
CA ARG A 103 -1.49 -2.45 -16.13
C ARG A 103 -1.49 -0.95 -15.95
N GLU A 104 -2.58 -0.40 -15.42
CA GLU A 104 -2.78 1.02 -15.18
C GLU A 104 -3.34 1.24 -13.79
N LEU A 105 -3.00 2.34 -13.17
CA LEU A 105 -3.53 2.80 -11.90
C LEU A 105 -4.26 4.14 -12.10
N PRO A 106 -5.25 4.44 -11.28
CA PRO A 106 -5.81 3.62 -10.20
C PRO A 106 -6.64 2.45 -10.72
N ILE A 107 -6.66 1.36 -9.95
CA ILE A 107 -7.37 0.11 -10.29
C ILE A 107 -8.87 0.33 -10.49
N SER A 108 -9.47 1.29 -9.78
CA SER A 108 -10.88 1.66 -9.91
C SER A 108 -11.30 2.00 -11.35
N LYS A 109 -10.36 2.37 -12.21
CA LYS A 109 -10.60 2.63 -13.63
C LYS A 109 -10.51 1.37 -14.50
N THR A 110 -10.00 0.28 -13.97
CA THR A 110 -9.84 -0.97 -14.71
C THR A 110 -11.13 -1.80 -14.64
N ARG A 111 -11.66 -2.21 -15.78
CA ARG A 111 -12.81 -3.10 -15.83
C ARG A 111 -12.39 -4.53 -15.49
N LEU A 112 -12.71 -4.98 -14.29
CA LEU A 112 -12.32 -6.29 -13.75
C LEU A 112 -13.35 -7.40 -14.06
N VAL A 113 -14.54 -7.04 -14.46
CA VAL A 113 -15.64 -7.96 -14.83
C VAL A 113 -16.14 -7.67 -16.26
#